data_643a4dc8d84183b72d69a1c1c90ba510
#
_entry.id   643a4dc8d84183b72d69a1c1c90ba510
#
_cell.length_a   1.000
_cell.length_b   1.000
_cell.length_c   1.000
_cell.angle_alpha   90.00
_cell.angle_beta   90.00
_cell.angle_gamma   90.00
#
_symmetry.space_group_name_H-M   'P 1'
#
loop_
_entity.id
_entity.type
_entity.pdbx_description
1 polymer ?
#
loop_
_entity_poly.entity_id
_entity_poly.type
_entity_poly.pdbx_seq_one_letter_code
_entity_poly.pdbx_strand_id
1 'polypeptide(L)'
;MSDTPSPWVARWAGAIAPYGRVLDLACGPGRHVRYLASRGLRVTAVDRDREALAQSRGIAAESIEADLEADAWPLPGRQFDAVVVTNYLWRPLLPAIAACVADGGLLLYETFALGQEHFGRPSNPHFLLRPGELLEAAQGLHVLAYEDGVAALPDRRVQRLAAWRPRGADPPRLQ
;
A
#
# COMPACT_ATOMS: atom_id res chain seq x y z
N MET A 1 1.94 10.54 15.02
CA MET A 1 2.20 10.04 13.65
C MET A 1 2.05 11.20 12.69
N SER A 2 2.87 11.28 11.63
CA SER A 2 2.75 12.35 10.62
C SER A 2 1.45 12.19 9.83
N ASP A 3 0.73 13.29 9.62
CA ASP A 3 -0.47 13.36 8.76
C ASP A 3 -0.11 13.46 7.26
N THR A 4 1.17 13.58 6.96
CA THR A 4 1.70 13.67 5.60
C THR A 4 1.72 12.27 4.94
N PRO A 5 1.26 12.16 3.69
CA PRO A 5 1.34 10.89 2.96
C PRO A 5 2.80 10.48 2.75
N SER A 6 3.03 9.18 2.54
CA SER A 6 4.34 8.70 2.11
C SER A 6 4.75 9.41 0.81
N PRO A 7 6.00 9.90 0.71
CA PRO A 7 6.52 10.45 -0.54
C PRO A 7 6.43 9.45 -1.71
N TRP A 8 6.53 8.15 -1.42
CA TRP A 8 6.36 7.10 -2.43
C TRP A 8 4.93 7.07 -2.97
N VAL A 9 3.93 7.07 -2.10
CA VAL A 9 2.52 7.11 -2.52
C VAL A 9 2.23 8.42 -3.25
N ALA A 10 2.73 9.55 -2.76
CA ALA A 10 2.54 10.85 -3.40
C ALA A 10 3.14 10.90 -4.82
N ARG A 11 4.34 10.31 -5.01
CA ARG A 11 5.02 10.21 -6.32
C ARG A 11 4.16 9.50 -7.37
N TRP A 12 3.52 8.40 -6.98
CA TRP A 12 2.79 7.54 -7.91
C TRP A 12 1.28 7.83 -8.01
N ALA A 13 0.73 8.65 -7.11
CA ALA A 13 -0.70 8.93 -7.08
C ALA A 13 -1.24 9.52 -8.39
N GLY A 14 -0.41 10.27 -9.14
CA GLY A 14 -0.78 10.83 -10.44
C GLY A 14 -0.93 9.79 -11.56
N ALA A 15 -0.40 8.58 -11.40
CA ALA A 15 -0.53 7.49 -12.34
C ALA A 15 -1.80 6.64 -12.12
N ILE A 16 -2.54 6.88 -11.03
CA ILE A 16 -3.84 6.23 -10.78
C ILE A 16 -4.89 6.88 -11.69
N ALA A 17 -5.74 6.06 -12.29
CA ALA A 17 -6.82 6.54 -13.15
C ALA A 17 -7.69 7.58 -12.43
N PRO A 18 -8.11 8.67 -13.11
CA PRO A 18 -9.01 9.66 -12.52
C PRO A 18 -10.29 9.01 -11.96
N TYR A 19 -10.72 9.43 -10.77
CA TYR A 19 -11.85 8.86 -10.03
C TYR A 19 -11.73 7.36 -9.71
N GLY A 20 -10.52 6.81 -9.84
CA GLY A 20 -10.21 5.40 -9.60
C GLY A 20 -10.54 4.95 -8.19
N ARG A 21 -10.83 3.66 -8.07
CA ARG A 21 -11.06 2.99 -6.79
C ARG A 21 -9.70 2.58 -6.21
N VAL A 22 -9.44 3.02 -4.99
CA VAL A 22 -8.18 2.73 -4.28
C VAL A 22 -8.47 1.95 -3.02
N LEU A 23 -7.69 0.91 -2.77
CA LEU A 23 -7.62 0.24 -1.48
C LEU A 23 -6.44 0.80 -0.69
N ASP A 24 -6.68 1.32 0.51
CA ASP A 24 -5.64 1.63 1.51
C ASP A 24 -5.71 0.56 2.61
N LEU A 25 -4.77 -0.38 2.56
CA LEU A 25 -4.75 -1.57 3.41
C LEU A 25 -3.87 -1.33 4.64
N ALA A 26 -4.39 -1.67 5.84
CA ALA A 26 -3.81 -1.29 7.14
C ALA A 26 -3.58 0.23 7.20
N CYS A 27 -4.65 0.98 6.92
CA CYS A 27 -4.60 2.42 6.65
C CYS A 27 -4.31 3.27 7.90
N GLY A 28 -4.41 2.68 9.11
CA GLY A 28 -4.29 3.41 10.37
C GLY A 28 -5.25 4.60 10.45
N PRO A 29 -4.80 5.78 10.91
CA PRO A 29 -5.64 6.97 11.01
C PRO A 29 -5.96 7.62 9.65
N GLY A 30 -5.61 7.00 8.52
CA GLY A 30 -6.08 7.39 7.19
C GLY A 30 -5.32 8.57 6.55
N ARG A 31 -4.01 8.72 6.78
CA ARG A 31 -3.20 9.78 6.12
C ARG A 31 -3.25 9.68 4.59
N HIS A 32 -3.18 8.45 4.06
CA HIS A 32 -3.28 8.23 2.61
C HIS A 32 -4.74 8.31 2.13
N VAL A 33 -5.72 7.87 2.95
CA VAL A 33 -7.14 8.05 2.67
C VAL A 33 -7.45 9.53 2.39
N ARG A 34 -7.04 10.44 3.30
CA ARG A 34 -7.25 11.89 3.13
C ARG A 34 -6.56 12.43 1.89
N TYR A 35 -5.30 12.07 1.70
CA TYR A 35 -4.53 12.52 0.54
C TYR A 35 -5.14 12.05 -0.79
N LEU A 36 -5.47 10.77 -0.91
CA LEU A 36 -5.99 10.20 -2.14
C LEU A 36 -7.41 10.70 -2.44
N ALA A 37 -8.25 10.82 -1.42
CA ALA A 37 -9.59 11.40 -1.55
C ALA A 37 -9.56 12.87 -1.99
N SER A 38 -8.61 13.67 -1.48
CA SER A 38 -8.44 15.07 -1.93
C SER A 38 -8.05 15.20 -3.41
N ARG A 39 -7.56 14.12 -4.02
CA ARG A 39 -7.27 14.01 -5.45
C ARG A 39 -8.45 13.47 -6.28
N GLY A 40 -9.63 13.33 -5.66
CA GLY A 40 -10.83 12.82 -6.31
C GLY A 40 -10.91 11.30 -6.44
N LEU A 41 -10.04 10.55 -5.75
CA LEU A 41 -10.05 9.09 -5.78
C LEU A 41 -11.05 8.53 -4.76
N ARG A 42 -11.63 7.36 -5.03
CA ARG A 42 -12.60 6.68 -4.17
C ARG A 42 -11.88 5.63 -3.33
N VAL A 43 -11.61 5.96 -2.07
CA VAL A 43 -10.78 5.13 -1.19
C VAL A 43 -11.63 4.19 -0.35
N THR A 44 -11.33 2.90 -0.40
CA THR A 44 -11.74 1.89 0.58
C THR A 44 -10.63 1.76 1.61
N ALA A 45 -10.90 2.08 2.86
CA ALA A 45 -9.98 2.03 3.97
C ALA A 45 -10.20 0.73 4.78
N VAL A 46 -9.15 -0.02 5.04
CA VAL A 46 -9.21 -1.25 5.85
C VAL A 46 -8.20 -1.16 6.98
N ASP A 47 -8.64 -1.36 8.21
CA ASP A 47 -7.78 -1.48 9.39
C ASP A 47 -8.51 -2.26 10.50
N ARG A 48 -7.76 -2.84 11.44
CA ARG A 48 -8.33 -3.48 12.64
C ARG A 48 -8.66 -2.47 13.75
N ASP A 49 -8.02 -1.32 13.74
CA ASP A 49 -8.21 -0.28 14.73
C ASP A 49 -9.41 0.60 14.36
N ARG A 50 -10.52 0.35 15.03
CA ARG A 50 -11.78 1.09 14.86
C ARG A 50 -11.65 2.59 15.14
N GLU A 51 -10.83 2.96 16.13
CA GLU A 51 -10.63 4.37 16.49
C GLU A 51 -9.79 5.08 15.43
N ALA A 52 -8.77 4.39 14.89
CA ALA A 52 -8.00 4.90 13.77
C ALA A 52 -8.86 5.08 12.52
N LEU A 53 -9.67 4.08 12.16
CA LEU A 53 -10.62 4.17 11.03
C LEU A 53 -11.62 5.32 11.19
N ALA A 54 -12.06 5.60 12.41
CA ALA A 54 -13.01 6.68 12.67
C ALA A 54 -12.46 8.05 12.25
N GLN A 55 -11.13 8.24 12.19
CA GLN A 55 -10.51 9.50 11.79
C GLN A 55 -10.64 9.80 10.28
N SER A 56 -10.95 8.78 9.47
CA SER A 56 -11.19 8.92 8.04
C SER A 56 -12.68 8.83 7.65
N ARG A 57 -13.59 8.76 8.64
CA ARG A 57 -15.04 8.73 8.37
C ARG A 57 -15.50 9.99 7.64
N GLY A 58 -16.36 9.81 6.64
CA GLY A 58 -16.85 10.90 5.78
C GLY A 58 -15.85 11.35 4.71
N ILE A 59 -14.64 10.82 4.72
CA ILE A 59 -13.60 11.05 3.70
C ILE A 59 -13.42 9.80 2.86
N ALA A 60 -13.25 8.63 3.50
CA ALA A 60 -13.25 7.35 2.82
C ALA A 60 -14.62 7.09 2.16
N ALA A 61 -14.61 6.55 0.95
CA ALA A 61 -15.83 6.08 0.29
C ALA A 61 -16.42 4.85 1.01
N GLU A 62 -15.55 4.06 1.63
CA GLU A 62 -15.89 2.89 2.43
C GLU A 62 -14.83 2.67 3.52
N SER A 63 -15.25 2.25 4.71
CA SER A 63 -14.35 1.87 5.80
C SER A 63 -14.73 0.47 6.30
N ILE A 64 -13.75 -0.42 6.36
CA ILE A 64 -13.92 -1.82 6.76
C ILE A 64 -13.02 -2.09 7.97
N GLU A 65 -13.65 -2.46 9.09
CA GLU A 65 -12.92 -2.94 10.27
C GLU A 65 -12.66 -4.44 10.09
N ALA A 66 -11.38 -4.83 10.01
CA ALA A 66 -10.97 -6.22 9.88
C ALA A 66 -9.56 -6.44 10.43
N ASP A 67 -9.37 -7.51 11.18
CA ASP A 67 -8.03 -7.98 11.54
C ASP A 67 -7.49 -8.86 10.41
N LEU A 68 -6.59 -8.27 9.61
CA LEU A 68 -6.01 -8.91 8.43
C LEU A 68 -5.11 -10.12 8.77
N GLU A 69 -4.77 -10.32 10.03
CA GLU A 69 -3.91 -11.42 10.49
C GLU A 69 -4.72 -12.58 11.10
N ALA A 70 -5.96 -12.32 11.54
CA ALA A 70 -6.80 -13.29 12.24
C ALA A 70 -8.09 -13.62 11.49
N ASP A 71 -8.67 -12.64 10.77
CA ASP A 71 -9.95 -12.80 10.10
C ASP A 71 -9.79 -13.35 8.67
N ALA A 72 -10.91 -13.79 8.10
CA ALA A 72 -10.95 -14.07 6.67
C ALA A 72 -10.70 -12.80 5.85
N TRP A 73 -10.12 -12.96 4.66
CA TRP A 73 -9.89 -11.83 3.75
C TRP A 73 -11.19 -11.03 3.50
N PRO A 74 -11.24 -9.74 3.85
CA PRO A 74 -12.51 -8.98 3.85
C PRO A 74 -12.97 -8.53 2.46
N LEU A 75 -12.16 -8.77 1.41
CA LEU A 75 -12.38 -8.24 0.07
C LEU A 75 -12.38 -9.35 -1.02
N PRO A 76 -13.10 -10.48 -0.84
CA PRO A 76 -13.05 -11.57 -1.80
C PRO A 76 -13.54 -11.11 -3.18
N GLY A 77 -12.74 -11.37 -4.22
CA GLY A 77 -13.07 -11.02 -5.61
C GLY A 77 -13.10 -9.54 -5.96
N ARG A 78 -12.81 -8.64 -5.02
CA ARG A 78 -12.76 -7.19 -5.29
C ARG A 78 -11.42 -6.82 -5.93
N GLN A 79 -11.49 -5.88 -6.86
CA GLN A 79 -10.33 -5.32 -7.54
C GLN A 79 -10.37 -3.79 -7.50
N PHE A 80 -9.18 -3.18 -7.50
CA PHE A 80 -8.99 -1.74 -7.35
C PHE A 80 -8.04 -1.21 -8.41
N ASP A 81 -8.24 0.03 -8.82
CA ASP A 81 -7.38 0.74 -9.76
C ASP A 81 -6.02 1.10 -9.13
N ALA A 82 -5.96 1.12 -7.79
CA ALA A 82 -4.71 1.07 -7.04
C ALA A 82 -4.88 0.36 -5.70
N VAL A 83 -3.83 -0.33 -5.26
CA VAL A 83 -3.71 -0.91 -3.92
C VAL A 83 -2.51 -0.27 -3.25
N VAL A 84 -2.74 0.35 -2.09
CA VAL A 84 -1.73 1.04 -1.28
C VAL A 84 -1.52 0.26 0.01
N VAL A 85 -0.28 -0.09 0.30
CA VAL A 85 0.12 -0.74 1.56
C VAL A 85 1.35 -0.02 2.11
N THR A 86 1.26 0.51 3.32
CA THR A 86 2.40 1.18 3.94
C THR A 86 2.60 0.76 5.39
N ASN A 87 3.86 0.52 5.78
CA ASN A 87 4.26 0.14 7.13
C ASN A 87 3.54 -1.12 7.65
N TYR A 88 3.17 -2.01 6.77
CA TYR A 88 2.47 -3.25 7.10
C TYR A 88 3.08 -4.42 6.32
N LEU A 89 3.23 -5.56 6.97
CA LEU A 89 3.68 -6.80 6.36
C LEU A 89 3.01 -8.00 7.04
N TRP A 90 2.20 -8.73 6.28
CA TRP A 90 1.70 -10.05 6.63
C TRP A 90 1.82 -10.97 5.44
N ARG A 91 2.82 -11.83 5.44
CA ARG A 91 3.21 -12.65 4.28
C ARG A 91 2.09 -13.50 3.69
N PRO A 92 1.20 -14.12 4.50
CA PRO A 92 0.07 -14.90 3.96
C PRO A 92 -0.87 -14.08 3.05
N LEU A 93 -0.91 -12.76 3.19
CA LEU A 93 -1.77 -11.89 2.37
C LEU A 93 -1.13 -11.37 1.10
N LEU A 94 0.17 -11.52 0.89
CA LEU A 94 0.85 -10.98 -0.30
C LEU A 94 0.19 -11.41 -1.61
N PRO A 95 -0.23 -12.69 -1.79
CA PRO A 95 -0.94 -13.10 -3.00
C PRO A 95 -2.32 -12.42 -3.15
N ALA A 96 -3.07 -12.26 -2.06
CA ALA A 96 -4.39 -11.63 -2.08
C ALA A 96 -4.27 -10.13 -2.38
N ILE A 97 -3.26 -9.46 -1.83
CA ILE A 97 -2.94 -8.05 -2.11
C ILE A 97 -2.65 -7.86 -3.60
N ALA A 98 -1.78 -8.68 -4.17
CA ALA A 98 -1.49 -8.62 -5.59
C ALA A 98 -2.74 -8.90 -6.45
N ALA A 99 -3.56 -9.89 -6.09
CA ALA A 99 -4.79 -10.24 -6.80
C ALA A 99 -5.85 -9.12 -6.80
N CYS A 100 -5.83 -8.23 -5.79
CA CYS A 100 -6.73 -7.07 -5.72
C CYS A 100 -6.40 -5.95 -6.71
N VAL A 101 -5.27 -5.99 -7.38
CA VAL A 101 -4.92 -4.99 -8.40
C VAL A 101 -5.72 -5.31 -9.67
N ALA A 102 -6.55 -4.37 -10.12
CA ALA A 102 -7.31 -4.51 -11.37
C ALA A 102 -6.39 -4.45 -12.60
N ASP A 103 -6.87 -4.92 -13.74
CA ASP A 103 -6.19 -4.74 -15.02
C ASP A 103 -6.00 -3.25 -15.31
N GLY A 104 -4.76 -2.83 -15.57
CA GLY A 104 -4.38 -1.42 -15.68
C GLY A 104 -4.16 -0.72 -14.33
N GLY A 105 -4.32 -1.41 -13.23
CA GLY A 105 -4.15 -0.88 -11.87
C GLY A 105 -2.72 -0.96 -11.35
N LEU A 106 -2.48 -0.28 -10.22
CA LEU A 106 -1.18 -0.13 -9.57
C LEU A 106 -1.15 -0.80 -8.19
N LEU A 107 -0.04 -1.44 -7.87
CA LEU A 107 0.36 -1.78 -6.50
C LEU A 107 1.42 -0.78 -6.02
N LEU A 108 1.13 -0.07 -4.94
CA LEU A 108 2.07 0.83 -4.26
C LEU A 108 2.35 0.27 -2.88
N TYR A 109 3.51 -0.30 -2.69
CA TYR A 109 3.89 -0.94 -1.43
C TYR A 109 5.15 -0.28 -0.87
N GLU A 110 5.13 0.14 0.39
CA GLU A 110 6.30 0.61 1.13
C GLU A 110 6.25 0.05 2.55
N THR A 111 7.26 -0.73 2.95
CA THR A 111 7.36 -1.17 4.35
C THR A 111 8.80 -1.42 4.77
N PHE A 112 8.98 -1.71 6.05
CA PHE A 112 10.29 -1.88 6.66
C PHE A 112 11.00 -3.14 6.19
N ALA A 113 12.33 -3.08 6.10
CA ALA A 113 13.19 -4.18 5.69
C ALA A 113 14.21 -4.52 6.77
N LEU A 114 14.82 -5.70 6.67
CA LEU A 114 15.91 -6.15 7.57
C LEU A 114 16.99 -5.08 7.64
N GLY A 115 17.44 -4.77 8.84
CA GLY A 115 18.31 -3.63 9.14
C GLY A 115 17.56 -2.46 9.80
N GLN A 116 16.22 -2.45 9.77
CA GLN A 116 15.40 -1.42 10.44
C GLN A 116 15.64 -1.42 11.97
N GLU A 117 15.95 -2.55 12.57
CA GLU A 117 16.24 -2.68 14.00
C GLU A 117 17.38 -1.78 14.49
N HIS A 118 18.25 -1.34 13.59
CA HIS A 118 19.31 -0.38 13.89
C HIS A 118 18.81 1.08 13.95
N PHE A 119 17.63 1.35 13.37
CA PHE A 119 17.01 2.68 13.33
C PHE A 119 15.84 2.83 14.30
N GLY A 120 15.31 1.70 14.81
CA GLY A 120 14.18 1.72 15.73
C GLY A 120 13.17 0.61 15.48
N ARG A 121 11.91 0.90 15.78
CA ARG A 121 10.81 -0.07 15.55
C ARG A 121 10.27 0.02 14.12
N PRO A 122 9.72 -1.09 13.58
CA PRO A 122 9.69 -2.44 14.16
C PRO A 122 11.08 -3.08 14.16
N SER A 123 11.35 -3.92 15.17
CA SER A 123 12.59 -4.67 15.31
C SER A 123 12.39 -6.19 15.19
N ASN A 124 11.13 -6.66 15.19
CA ASN A 124 10.82 -8.06 15.00
C ASN A 124 11.03 -8.45 13.54
N PRO A 125 11.90 -9.43 13.22
CA PRO A 125 12.18 -9.86 11.84
C PRO A 125 10.94 -10.31 11.06
N HIS A 126 9.88 -10.77 11.73
CA HIS A 126 8.64 -11.16 11.07
C HIS A 126 7.93 -9.98 10.37
N PHE A 127 8.18 -8.74 10.80
CA PHE A 127 7.66 -7.51 10.21
C PHE A 127 8.65 -6.80 9.29
N LEU A 128 9.80 -7.44 9.02
CA LEU A 128 10.86 -6.88 8.18
C LEU A 128 11.00 -7.71 6.90
N LEU A 129 11.01 -7.03 5.77
CA LEU A 129 11.21 -7.66 4.46
C LEU A 129 12.64 -8.15 4.30
N ARG A 130 12.82 -9.33 3.74
CA ARG A 130 14.10 -9.82 3.25
C ARG A 130 14.49 -9.07 1.98
N PRO A 131 15.79 -9.00 1.62
CA PRO A 131 16.22 -8.38 0.37
C PRO A 131 15.44 -8.95 -0.83
N GLY A 132 14.85 -8.06 -1.65
CA GLY A 132 14.09 -8.44 -2.84
C GLY A 132 12.67 -8.99 -2.60
N GLU A 133 12.21 -9.13 -1.37
CA GLU A 133 10.94 -9.80 -1.07
C GLU A 133 9.71 -9.11 -1.68
N LEU A 134 9.72 -7.77 -1.84
CA LEU A 134 8.63 -7.09 -2.55
C LEU A 134 8.61 -7.42 -4.06
N LEU A 135 9.74 -7.72 -4.67
CA LEU A 135 9.79 -8.17 -6.06
C LEU A 135 9.13 -9.55 -6.20
N GLU A 136 9.36 -10.44 -5.23
CA GLU A 136 8.69 -11.76 -5.18
C GLU A 136 7.17 -11.59 -4.99
N ALA A 137 6.75 -10.67 -4.12
CA ALA A 137 5.34 -10.38 -3.85
C ALA A 137 4.61 -9.79 -5.07
N ALA A 138 5.33 -9.18 -6.00
CA ALA A 138 4.79 -8.57 -7.22
C ALA A 138 4.75 -9.54 -8.42
N GLN A 139 4.90 -10.86 -8.20
CA GLN A 139 4.80 -11.83 -9.29
C GLN A 139 3.47 -11.69 -10.05
N GLY A 140 3.55 -11.65 -11.39
CA GLY A 140 2.39 -11.40 -12.27
C GLY A 140 2.05 -9.92 -12.47
N LEU A 141 2.80 -9.01 -11.85
CA LEU A 141 2.75 -7.58 -12.11
C LEU A 141 4.02 -7.13 -12.83
N HIS A 142 3.93 -6.04 -13.58
CA HIS A 142 5.08 -5.39 -14.20
C HIS A 142 5.66 -4.36 -13.23
N VAL A 143 6.90 -4.54 -12.79
CA VAL A 143 7.57 -3.62 -11.86
C VAL A 143 7.95 -2.34 -12.60
N LEU A 144 7.44 -1.21 -12.15
CA LEU A 144 7.75 0.12 -12.69
C LEU A 144 8.91 0.76 -11.96
N ALA A 145 8.97 0.58 -10.64
CA ALA A 145 10.06 1.06 -9.79
C ALA A 145 10.20 0.20 -8.54
N TYR A 146 11.42 0.03 -8.10
CA TYR A 146 11.77 -0.64 -6.86
C TYR A 146 12.93 0.07 -6.19
N GLU A 147 12.83 0.28 -4.90
CA GLU A 147 13.89 0.84 -4.07
C GLU A 147 14.09 -0.05 -2.84
N ASP A 148 15.35 -0.32 -2.50
CA ASP A 148 15.73 -1.06 -1.31
C ASP A 148 16.90 -0.31 -0.65
N GLY A 149 16.63 0.41 0.44
CA GLY A 149 17.62 1.30 1.02
C GLY A 149 17.18 1.97 2.31
N VAL A 150 17.94 2.97 2.73
CA VAL A 150 17.61 3.82 3.86
C VAL A 150 16.91 5.06 3.35
N ALA A 151 15.66 5.26 3.78
CA ALA A 151 14.94 6.52 3.58
C ALA A 151 15.32 7.48 4.71
N ALA A 152 15.52 8.75 4.37
CA ALA A 152 15.85 9.81 5.32
C ALA A 152 14.61 10.49 5.91
N LEU A 153 14.78 11.17 7.06
CA LEU A 153 13.84 12.08 7.72
C LEU A 153 12.50 11.48 8.17
N PRO A 154 12.49 10.55 9.12
CA PRO A 154 13.61 9.95 9.85
C PRO A 154 14.27 8.83 9.06
N ASP A 155 15.52 8.52 9.40
CA ASP A 155 16.22 7.38 8.82
C ASP A 155 15.48 6.08 9.15
N ARG A 156 15.22 5.28 8.12
CA ARG A 156 14.54 4.00 8.23
C ARG A 156 14.90 3.10 7.06
N ARG A 157 15.08 1.82 7.35
CA ARG A 157 15.38 0.81 6.34
C ARG A 157 14.08 0.29 5.73
N VAL A 158 13.89 0.50 4.44
CA VAL A 158 12.63 0.19 3.75
C VAL A 158 12.88 -0.46 2.39
N GLN A 159 11.89 -1.20 1.93
CA GLN A 159 11.69 -1.49 0.51
C GLN A 159 10.43 -0.77 0.02
N ARG A 160 10.47 -0.35 -1.24
CA ARG A 160 9.39 0.35 -1.94
C ARG A 160 9.20 -0.26 -3.31
N LEU A 161 7.96 -0.48 -3.67
CA LEU A 161 7.57 -1.03 -4.96
C LEU A 161 6.43 -0.22 -5.56
N ALA A 162 6.54 0.09 -6.84
CA ALA A 162 5.43 0.44 -7.71
C ALA A 162 5.37 -0.59 -8.83
N ALA A 163 4.27 -1.30 -8.92
CA ALA A 163 4.05 -2.31 -9.94
C ALA A 163 2.68 -2.14 -10.58
N TRP A 164 2.56 -2.53 -11.82
CA TRP A 164 1.38 -2.34 -12.63
C TRP A 164 0.85 -3.69 -13.14
N ARG A 165 -0.46 -3.89 -13.12
CA ARG A 165 -1.08 -5.03 -13.79
C ARG A 165 -1.33 -4.68 -15.25
N PRO A 166 -0.70 -5.35 -16.21
CA PRO A 166 -0.90 -5.06 -17.63
C PRO A 166 -2.38 -5.16 -18.04
N ARG A 167 -2.82 -4.14 -18.80
CA ARG A 167 -4.08 -4.16 -19.53
C ARG A 167 -3.74 -3.93 -20.99
N GLY A 168 -3.57 -5.01 -21.75
CA GLY A 168 -3.05 -4.90 -23.12
C GLY A 168 -1.53 -4.70 -23.16
N ALA A 169 -1.02 -4.11 -24.23
CA ALA A 169 0.41 -4.00 -24.50
C ALA A 169 1.07 -2.72 -23.94
N ASP A 170 0.29 -1.70 -23.62
CA ASP A 170 0.85 -0.38 -23.27
C ASP A 170 1.00 -0.19 -21.76
N PRO A 171 2.23 0.05 -21.26
CA PRO A 171 2.46 0.39 -19.86
C PRO A 171 1.93 1.80 -19.54
N PRO A 172 1.71 2.11 -18.23
CA PRO A 172 1.32 3.45 -17.83
C PRO A 172 2.43 4.47 -18.16
N ARG A 173 2.03 5.71 -18.40
CA ARG A 173 2.99 6.81 -18.59
C ARG A 173 3.66 7.13 -17.27
N LEU A 174 4.99 7.16 -17.27
CA LEU A 174 5.80 7.62 -16.14
C LEU A 174 5.78 9.15 -16.12
N GLN A 175 5.75 9.72 -14.91
CA GLN A 175 5.83 11.18 -14.67
C GLN A 175 7.21 11.54 -14.15
#